data_b14cf932fa1b0738351b9b7990b08ac3
#
_entry.id   b14cf932fa1b0738351b9b7990b08ac3
#
_cell.length_a   1.000
_cell.length_b   1.000
_cell.length_c   1.000
_cell.angle_alpha   90.00
_cell.angle_beta   90.00
_cell.angle_gamma   90.00
#
_symmetry.space_group_name_H-M   'P 1'
#
loop_
_entity.id
_entity.type
_entity.pdbx_description
1 polymer ?
#
loop_
_entity_poly.entity_id
_entity_poly.type
_entity_poly.pdbx_seq_one_letter_code
_entity_poly.pdbx_strand_id
1 'polypeptide(L)'
;MCWTVNEIKKGVWHVDESGLNAMYVVKGSKMSAVIDAGTGIGDFKGLVESLVDNPYVVLITHGHVDHAGGCGQFIEAYINERDYQAALNIKVEDRERYLRIWKVPVLLHLEA
;
A
#
# COMPACT_ATOMS: atom_id res chain seq x y z
N MET A 1 7.67 -9.56 -2.73
CA MET A 1 6.47 -9.03 -3.40
C MET A 1 6.89 -8.26 -4.65
N CYS A 2 6.18 -8.45 -5.71
CA CYS A 2 6.56 -7.85 -6.99
C CYS A 2 5.66 -6.64 -7.29
N TRP A 3 6.28 -5.46 -7.41
CA TRP A 3 5.57 -4.26 -7.83
C TRP A 3 5.99 -3.88 -9.23
N THR A 4 5.01 -3.49 -10.04
CA THR A 4 5.25 -2.86 -11.34
C THR A 4 4.88 -1.39 -11.21
N VAL A 5 5.84 -0.52 -11.42
CA VAL A 5 5.68 0.92 -11.23
C VAL A 5 5.70 1.62 -12.57
N ASN A 6 4.62 2.34 -12.88
CA ASN A 6 4.50 3.09 -14.12
C ASN A 6 4.15 4.55 -13.81
N GLU A 7 4.96 5.47 -14.31
CA GLU A 7 4.61 6.88 -14.26
C GLU A 7 3.59 7.17 -15.36
N ILE A 8 2.32 7.22 -14.99
CA ILE A 8 1.22 7.36 -15.96
C ILE A 8 1.00 8.81 -16.39
N LYS A 9 1.51 9.74 -15.61
CA LYS A 9 1.52 11.16 -15.88
C LYS A 9 2.65 11.74 -15.05
N LYS A 10 3.23 12.87 -15.44
CA LYS A 10 4.33 13.46 -14.69
C LYS A 10 3.96 13.63 -13.21
N GLY A 11 4.72 12.97 -12.35
CA GLY A 11 4.50 12.99 -10.90
C GLY A 11 3.36 12.11 -10.41
N VAL A 12 2.78 11.25 -11.25
CA VAL A 12 1.71 10.33 -10.85
C VAL A 12 2.12 8.91 -11.25
N TRP A 13 2.36 8.07 -10.25
CA TRP A 13 2.75 6.66 -10.47
C TRP A 13 1.62 5.73 -10.11
N HIS A 14 1.39 4.78 -10.99
CA HIS A 14 0.53 3.61 -10.73
C HIS A 14 1.46 2.49 -10.26
N VAL A 15 1.18 1.94 -9.10
CA VAL A 15 1.94 0.81 -8.54
C VAL A 15 1.04 -0.41 -8.53
N ASP A 16 1.37 -1.39 -9.36
CA ASP A 16 0.66 -2.66 -9.41
C ASP A 16 1.33 -3.64 -8.46
N GLU A 17 0.56 -4.26 -7.60
CA GLU A 17 1.06 -5.25 -6.66
C GLU A 17 0.68 -6.65 -7.14
N SER A 18 1.60 -7.30 -7.83
CA SER A 18 1.46 -8.69 -8.31
C SER A 18 0.19 -8.93 -9.16
N GLY A 19 -0.29 -7.92 -9.86
CA GLY A 19 -1.49 -8.02 -10.69
C GLY A 19 -2.81 -8.06 -9.93
N LEU A 20 -2.79 -7.87 -8.61
CA LEU A 20 -3.98 -8.04 -7.77
C LEU A 20 -4.65 -6.73 -7.40
N ASN A 21 -3.89 -5.71 -7.14
CA ASN A 21 -4.39 -4.43 -6.65
C ASN A 21 -3.45 -3.31 -7.06
N ALA A 22 -3.91 -2.10 -6.90
CA ALA A 22 -3.15 -0.93 -7.32
C ALA A 22 -3.05 0.09 -6.19
N MET A 23 -1.90 0.73 -6.09
CA MET A 23 -1.68 1.91 -5.29
C MET A 23 -1.27 3.04 -6.22
N TYR A 24 -1.43 4.28 -5.75
CA TYR A 24 -1.01 5.45 -6.51
C TYR A 24 -0.14 6.34 -5.65
N VAL A 25 0.90 6.89 -6.24
CA VAL A 25 1.74 7.90 -5.59
C VAL A 25 1.66 9.16 -6.44
N VAL A 26 1.28 10.28 -5.80
CA VAL A 26 1.09 11.56 -6.47
C VAL A 26 2.03 12.56 -5.86
N LYS A 27 3.00 13.03 -6.65
CA LYS A 27 3.96 14.02 -6.19
C LYS A 27 3.41 15.43 -6.36
N GLY A 28 3.31 16.16 -5.26
CA GLY A 28 3.01 17.57 -5.27
C GLY A 28 4.26 18.40 -5.08
N SER A 29 4.16 19.72 -5.25
CA SER A 29 5.31 20.62 -5.11
C SER A 29 5.74 20.80 -3.65
N LYS A 30 4.81 20.73 -2.71
CA LYS A 30 5.07 20.90 -1.27
C LYS A 30 4.77 19.66 -0.47
N MET A 31 3.78 18.87 -0.90
CA MET A 31 3.33 17.66 -0.24
C MET A 31 2.88 16.66 -1.30
N SER A 32 3.08 15.40 -1.01
CA SER A 32 2.68 14.30 -1.89
C SER A 32 1.59 13.47 -1.23
N ALA A 33 0.95 12.60 -2.01
CA ALA A 33 -0.09 11.72 -1.51
C ALA A 33 0.16 10.29 -1.98
N VAL A 34 -0.12 9.35 -1.09
CA VAL A 34 -0.10 7.93 -1.38
C VAL A 34 -1.52 7.41 -1.24
N ILE A 35 -2.05 6.80 -2.28
CA ILE A 35 -3.41 6.28 -2.29
C ILE A 35 -3.32 4.76 -2.18
N ASP A 36 -3.78 4.24 -1.07
CA ASP A 36 -3.69 2.85 -0.65
C ASP A 36 -2.27 2.38 -0.35
N ALA A 37 -2.16 1.37 0.49
CA ALA A 37 -0.89 0.89 1.03
C ALA A 37 -0.58 -0.56 0.67
N GLY A 38 -1.45 -1.21 -0.12
CA GLY A 38 -1.25 -2.59 -0.52
C GLY A 38 -1.47 -3.59 0.61
N THR A 39 -0.95 -4.80 0.42
CA THR A 39 -1.10 -5.89 1.39
C THR A 39 -0.20 -5.73 2.61
N GLY A 40 0.82 -4.91 2.52
CA GLY A 40 1.81 -4.75 3.59
C GLY A 40 2.94 -5.78 3.54
N ILE A 41 3.05 -6.51 2.45
CA ILE A 41 4.14 -7.46 2.23
C ILE A 41 5.23 -6.77 1.41
N GLY A 42 6.45 -6.82 1.91
CA GLY A 42 7.55 -6.07 1.32
C GLY A 42 7.59 -4.64 1.85
N ASP A 43 8.59 -3.89 1.42
CA ASP A 43 8.85 -2.53 1.91
C ASP A 43 8.19 -1.49 1.01
N PHE A 44 6.89 -1.35 1.11
CA PHE A 44 6.16 -0.36 0.32
C PHE A 44 6.54 1.08 0.71
N LYS A 45 6.79 1.32 1.99
CA LYS A 45 7.24 2.64 2.45
C LYS A 45 8.55 3.04 1.76
N GLY A 46 9.49 2.11 1.66
CA GLY A 46 10.75 2.36 0.95
C GLY A 46 10.53 2.70 -0.52
N LEU A 47 9.59 2.01 -1.17
CA LEU A 47 9.25 2.31 -2.55
C LEU A 47 8.69 3.74 -2.68
N VAL A 48 7.76 4.12 -1.82
CA VAL A 48 7.20 5.48 -1.81
C VAL A 48 8.29 6.52 -1.65
N GLU A 49 9.19 6.30 -0.71
CA GLU A 49 10.27 7.27 -0.41
C GLU A 49 11.35 7.30 -1.49
N SER A 50 11.37 6.33 -2.39
CA SER A 50 12.20 6.38 -3.59
C SER A 50 11.59 7.23 -4.70
N LEU A 51 10.27 7.45 -4.66
CA LEU A 51 9.54 8.19 -5.68
C LEU A 51 9.34 9.66 -5.32
N VAL A 52 9.19 9.96 -4.03
CA VAL A 52 8.95 11.33 -3.55
C VAL A 52 9.95 11.68 -2.45
N ASP A 53 10.34 12.94 -2.41
CA ASP A 53 11.35 13.46 -1.48
C ASP A 53 10.80 14.52 -0.53
N ASN A 54 9.50 14.76 -0.56
CA ASN A 54 8.83 15.73 0.30
C ASN A 54 7.86 15.03 1.26
N PRO A 55 7.28 15.75 2.22
CA PRO A 55 6.27 15.17 3.11
C PRO A 55 5.10 14.61 2.33
N TYR A 56 4.56 13.49 2.80
CA TYR A 56 3.43 12.85 2.12
C TYR A 56 2.37 12.40 3.12
N VAL A 57 1.14 12.28 2.63
CA VAL A 57 0.01 11.76 3.38
C VAL A 57 -0.41 10.43 2.75
N VAL A 58 -0.82 9.48 3.59
CA VAL A 58 -1.31 8.17 3.12
C VAL A 58 -2.83 8.15 3.29
N LEU A 59 -3.53 7.94 2.20
CA LEU A 59 -4.98 7.95 2.14
C LEU A 59 -5.46 6.56 1.71
N ILE A 60 -6.29 5.92 2.54
CA ILE A 60 -6.78 4.57 2.29
C ILE A 60 -8.21 4.63 1.79
N THR A 61 -8.48 3.99 0.67
CA THR A 61 -9.80 4.02 0.05
C THR A 61 -10.81 3.20 0.83
N HIS A 62 -10.41 2.04 1.35
CA HIS A 62 -11.28 1.18 2.14
C HIS A 62 -10.45 0.17 2.95
N GLY A 63 -11.11 -0.56 3.86
CA GLY A 63 -10.45 -1.38 4.86
C GLY A 63 -10.06 -2.80 4.45
N HIS A 64 -10.12 -3.17 3.18
CA HIS A 64 -9.71 -4.49 2.74
C HIS A 64 -8.19 -4.68 2.82
N VAL A 65 -7.76 -5.92 3.04
CA VAL A 65 -6.36 -6.24 3.31
C VAL A 65 -5.41 -5.83 2.17
N ASP A 66 -5.86 -5.91 0.94
CA ASP A 66 -5.05 -5.57 -0.23
C ASP A 66 -4.92 -4.05 -0.46
N HIS A 67 -5.62 -3.25 0.32
CA HIS A 67 -5.54 -1.79 0.27
C HIS A 67 -5.04 -1.19 1.58
N ALA A 68 -5.47 -1.72 2.71
CA ALA A 68 -5.12 -1.19 4.03
C ALA A 68 -4.03 -2.01 4.75
N GLY A 69 -3.64 -3.15 4.22
CA GLY A 69 -2.71 -4.06 4.88
C GLY A 69 -1.35 -3.45 5.19
N GLY A 70 -0.90 -2.50 4.40
CA GLY A 70 0.37 -1.83 4.58
C GLY A 70 0.36 -0.59 5.47
N CYS A 71 -0.79 -0.25 6.06
CA CYS A 71 -0.91 0.95 6.91
C CYS A 71 0.12 0.99 8.03
N GLY A 72 0.46 -0.14 8.61
CA GLY A 72 1.40 -0.22 9.73
C GLY A 72 2.82 0.17 9.40
N GLN A 73 3.17 0.30 8.12
CA GLN A 73 4.49 0.76 7.71
C GLN A 73 4.65 2.28 7.85
N PHE A 74 3.54 3.00 7.97
CA PHE A 74 3.54 4.45 8.00
C PHE A 74 3.18 4.96 9.41
N ILE A 75 3.70 6.13 9.76
CA ILE A 75 3.40 6.76 11.05
C ILE A 75 1.92 7.11 11.14
N GLU A 76 1.36 7.62 10.04
CA GLU A 76 -0.05 7.98 9.95
C GLU A 76 -0.62 7.54 8.61
N ALA A 77 -1.87 7.10 8.64
CA ALA A 77 -2.67 6.85 7.46
C ALA A 77 -4.11 7.26 7.77
N TYR A 78 -4.81 7.76 6.77
CA TYR A 78 -6.17 8.25 6.94
C TYR A 78 -7.14 7.35 6.18
N ILE A 79 -8.25 7.01 6.84
CA ILE A 79 -9.27 6.16 6.28
C ILE A 79 -10.65 6.66 6.75
N ASN A 80 -11.68 6.40 5.97
CA ASN A 80 -13.05 6.70 6.38
C ASN A 80 -13.39 5.92 7.65
N GLU A 81 -14.07 6.56 8.60
CA GLU A 81 -14.38 5.91 9.88
C GLU A 81 -15.19 4.62 9.74
N ARG A 82 -15.97 4.48 8.66
CA ARG A 82 -16.73 3.24 8.39
C ARG A 82 -15.80 2.03 8.19
N ASP A 83 -14.59 2.25 7.72
CA ASP A 83 -13.61 1.20 7.43
C ASP A 83 -12.53 1.11 8.49
N TYR A 84 -12.53 1.99 9.46
CA TYR A 84 -11.49 2.11 10.46
C TYR A 84 -11.27 0.80 11.23
N GLN A 85 -12.36 0.20 11.71
CA GLN A 85 -12.30 -1.02 12.51
C GLN A 85 -11.80 -2.20 11.68
N ALA A 86 -12.23 -2.29 10.41
CA ALA A 86 -11.77 -3.33 9.50
C ALA A 86 -10.25 -3.22 9.27
N ALA A 87 -9.75 -2.01 9.08
CA ALA A 87 -8.31 -1.79 8.89
C ALA A 87 -7.51 -2.15 10.15
N LEU A 88 -8.01 -1.79 11.33
CA LEU A 88 -7.34 -2.11 12.60
C LEU A 88 -7.27 -3.62 12.85
N ASN A 89 -8.23 -4.37 12.35
CA ASN A 89 -8.33 -5.81 12.57
C ASN A 89 -7.52 -6.65 11.58
N ILE A 90 -6.85 -6.04 10.61
CA ILE A 90 -6.01 -6.75 9.66
C ILE A 90 -4.79 -7.32 10.38
N LYS A 91 -4.57 -8.63 10.23
CA LYS A 91 -3.46 -9.36 10.84
C LYS A 91 -2.51 -9.87 9.76
N VAL A 92 -1.33 -10.29 10.18
CA VAL A 92 -0.35 -10.92 9.27
C VAL A 92 -0.97 -12.13 8.57
N GLU A 93 -1.75 -12.93 9.28
CA GLU A 93 -2.44 -14.10 8.73
C GLU A 93 -3.41 -13.74 7.61
N ASP A 94 -4.05 -12.58 7.69
CA ASP A 94 -4.96 -12.11 6.65
C ASP A 94 -4.21 -11.82 5.36
N ARG A 95 -3.02 -11.24 5.46
CA ARG A 95 -2.16 -10.96 4.31
C ARG A 95 -1.71 -12.26 3.64
N GLU A 96 -1.29 -13.25 4.43
CA GLU A 96 -0.90 -14.55 3.92
C GLU A 96 -2.06 -15.26 3.23
N ARG A 97 -3.23 -15.25 3.86
CA ARG A 97 -4.43 -15.88 3.31
C ARG A 97 -4.80 -15.26 1.97
N TYR A 98 -4.73 -13.94 1.87
CA TYR A 98 -5.01 -13.23 0.63
C TYR A 98 -4.10 -13.72 -0.50
N LEU A 99 -2.81 -13.81 -0.24
CA LEU A 99 -1.85 -14.26 -1.24
C LEU A 99 -2.06 -15.72 -1.63
N ARG A 100 -2.41 -16.58 -0.68
CA ARG A 100 -2.68 -18.00 -0.97
C ARG A 100 -3.92 -18.17 -1.83
N ILE A 101 -4.99 -17.43 -1.52
CA ILE A 101 -6.24 -17.47 -2.31
C ILE A 101 -5.96 -17.07 -3.75
N TRP A 102 -5.14 -16.07 -3.98
CA TRP A 102 -4.80 -15.59 -5.30
C TRP A 102 -3.58 -16.29 -5.90
N LYS A 103 -3.06 -17.32 -5.22
CA LYS A 103 -1.93 -18.14 -5.68
C LYS A 103 -0.67 -17.33 -5.99
N VAL A 104 -0.45 -16.27 -5.22
CA VAL A 104 0.79 -15.50 -5.30
C VAL A 104 1.86 -16.22 -4.50
N PRO A 105 3.06 -16.44 -5.06
CA PRO A 105 4.14 -17.05 -4.31
C PRO A 105 4.54 -16.20 -3.11
N VAL A 106 4.47 -16.78 -1.92
CA VAL A 106 4.90 -16.11 -0.70
C VAL A 106 6.33 -16.58 -0.43
N LEU A 107 7.29 -15.93 -1.08
CA LEU A 107 8.70 -16.29 -0.96
C LEU A 107 9.42 -15.44 0.08
N LEU A 108 8.80 -14.39 0.56
CA LEU A 108 9.42 -13.44 1.45
C LEU A 108 8.77 -13.48 2.82
N HIS A 109 9.54 -13.05 3.80
CA HIS A 109 9.03 -12.88 5.14
C HIS A 109 8.00 -11.78 5.17
N LEU A 110 6.94 -12.01 5.91
CA LEU A 110 5.99 -10.96 6.23
C LEU A 110 6.60 -10.14 7.36
N GLU A 111 6.92 -8.90 7.07
CA GLU A 111 7.36 -7.99 8.11
C GLU A 111 6.14 -7.35 8.75
N ALA A 112 6.09 -7.45 10.05
CA ALA A 112 5.00 -6.90 10.84
C ALA A 112 5.02 -5.38 10.84
#